data_496d190c67210e945469ec2e7646ea80
#
_entry.id   496d190c67210e945469ec2e7646ea80
#
_cell.length_a   1.000
_cell.length_b   1.000
_cell.length_c   1.000
_cell.angle_alpha   90.00
_cell.angle_beta   90.00
_cell.angle_gamma   90.00
#
_symmetry.space_group_name_H-M   'P 1'
#
loop_
_entity.id
_entity.type
_entity.pdbx_description
1 polymer ?
#
loop_
_entity_poly.entity_id
_entity_poly.type
_entity_poly.pdbx_seq_one_letter_code
_entity_poly.pdbx_strand_id
1 'polypeptide(L)'
;MRKASSMSSAAPVINRHFLNKEESFMYDREANFPMEDTRNEARIEFTEKGMQHLSSRRCEIIKLSRSSALIGILTQFQLPQNFYLDIPSARIPLIGCLLRRVHANNIIEARFLRLLSERNLNRIFVYSTHPNHRNRTLDIYR
;
A
#
# COMPACT_ATOMS: atom_id res chain seq x y z
N MET A 1 5.49 -16.03 -24.70
CA MET A 1 5.66 -15.92 -24.33
C MET A 1 5.75 -15.91 -23.73
N ARG A 2 5.76 -15.83 -23.95
CA ARG A 2 6.00 -15.52 -23.45
C ARG A 2 6.23 -15.39 -22.51
N LYS A 3 6.35 -15.35 -22.41
CA LYS A 3 6.59 -15.09 -21.52
C LYS A 3 6.59 -14.91 -20.53
N ALA A 4 6.60 -14.87 -20.78
CA ALA A 4 6.68 -14.50 -19.97
C ALA A 4 6.60 -14.36 -18.99
N SER A 5 6.71 -14.51 -19.15
CA SER A 5 6.78 -14.22 -18.40
C SER A 5 6.71 -14.14 -17.42
N SER A 6 6.84 -14.32 -17.49
CA SER A 6 6.95 -14.09 -16.72
C SER A 6 6.98 -13.94 -15.80
N MET A 7 7.17 -13.93 -15.93
CA MET A 7 7.35 -13.74 -15.08
C MET A 7 7.23 -13.53 -14.07
N SER A 8 7.30 -13.66 -14.05
CA SER A 8 7.26 -13.57 -13.08
C SER A 8 6.74 -12.95 -12.27
N SER A 9 6.81 -12.91 -11.82
CA SER A 9 6.09 -12.36 -10.95
C SER A 9 5.04 -11.78 -11.49
N ALA A 10 5.17 -11.91 -12.40
CA ALA A 10 4.39 -11.23 -12.78
C ALA A 10 3.09 -11.50 -12.95
N ALA A 11 2.74 -12.31 -12.64
CA ALA A 11 1.44 -12.50 -12.57
C ALA A 11 0.55 -11.37 -12.78
N PRO A 12 0.92 -10.26 -12.43
CA PRO A 12 0.08 -9.13 -12.59
C PRO A 12 -0.30 -8.86 -14.00
N VAL A 13 0.43 -9.43 -14.87
CA VAL A 13 0.12 -9.28 -16.26
C VAL A 13 -1.31 -9.66 -16.56
N ILE A 14 -1.77 -10.70 -15.90
CA ILE A 14 -3.11 -11.16 -16.14
C ILE A 14 -4.13 -10.12 -15.76
N ASN A 15 -3.87 -9.44 -14.67
CA ASN A 15 -4.80 -8.46 -14.19
C ASN A 15 -4.97 -7.31 -15.16
N ARG A 16 -4.01 -7.05 -15.97
CA ARG A 16 -4.14 -5.97 -16.91
C ARG A 16 -5.26 -6.15 -17.89
N HIS A 17 -5.54 -7.38 -18.21
CA HIS A 17 -6.62 -7.64 -19.15
C HIS A 17 -7.97 -7.32 -18.56
N PHE A 18 -8.06 -7.34 -17.26
CA PHE A 18 -9.30 -7.03 -16.61
C PHE A 18 -9.42 -5.58 -16.22
N LEU A 19 -8.37 -4.83 -16.42
CA LEU A 19 -8.46 -3.42 -16.18
C LEU A 19 -9.29 -2.84 -17.30
N ASN A 20 -10.49 -2.47 -16.97
CA ASN A 20 -11.37 -1.89 -17.94
C ASN A 20 -11.08 -0.40 -18.04
N LYS A 21 -11.89 0.29 -18.79
CA LYS A 21 -11.67 1.71 -18.99
C LYS A 21 -11.80 2.50 -17.70
N GLU A 22 -12.62 2.04 -16.80
CA GLU A 22 -12.76 2.70 -15.52
C GLU A 22 -11.47 2.61 -14.73
N GLU A 23 -10.84 1.43 -14.78
CA GLU A 23 -9.59 1.26 -14.08
C GLU A 23 -8.52 2.17 -14.64
N SER A 24 -8.43 2.26 -15.95
CA SER A 24 -7.47 3.13 -16.57
C SER A 24 -7.72 4.58 -16.19
N PHE A 25 -8.96 4.97 -16.12
CA PHE A 25 -9.31 6.30 -15.74
C PHE A 25 -8.90 6.59 -14.30
N MET A 26 -9.06 5.61 -13.42
CA MET A 26 -8.63 5.77 -12.05
C MET A 26 -7.12 5.94 -11.96
N TYR A 27 -6.37 5.22 -12.75
CA TYR A 27 -4.92 5.38 -12.76
C TYR A 27 -4.52 6.79 -13.15
N ASP A 28 -5.18 7.33 -14.14
CA ASP A 28 -4.87 8.68 -14.56
C ASP A 28 -5.13 9.67 -13.43
N ARG A 29 -6.20 9.45 -12.70
CA ARG A 29 -6.50 10.31 -11.55
C ARG A 29 -5.49 10.11 -10.44
N GLU A 30 -5.07 8.87 -10.22
CA GLU A 30 -4.11 8.58 -9.18
C GLU A 30 -2.76 9.24 -9.46
N ALA A 31 -2.44 9.44 -10.73
CA ALA A 31 -1.19 10.08 -11.09
C ALA A 31 -1.11 11.50 -10.55
N ASN A 32 -2.24 12.06 -10.16
CA ASN A 32 -2.27 13.40 -9.58
C ASN A 32 -2.03 13.40 -8.07
N PHE A 33 -1.76 12.24 -7.48
CA PHE A 33 -1.48 12.14 -6.06
C PHE A 33 -0.03 11.70 -5.87
N PRO A 34 0.91 12.64 -5.89
CA PRO A 34 2.31 12.27 -5.72
C PRO A 34 2.55 11.72 -4.33
N MET A 35 3.43 10.77 -4.24
CA MET A 35 3.79 10.19 -2.97
C MET A 35 4.73 11.08 -2.21
N GLU A 36 4.52 11.18 -0.90
CA GLU A 36 5.42 11.89 -0.01
C GLU A 36 6.19 10.89 0.81
N ASP A 37 7.43 11.23 1.12
CA ASP A 37 8.24 10.41 1.99
C ASP A 37 7.64 10.37 3.38
N THR A 38 7.67 9.19 3.98
CA THR A 38 7.17 9.02 5.33
C THR A 38 7.94 7.89 5.99
N ARG A 39 7.67 7.65 7.26
CA ARG A 39 8.23 6.50 7.97
C ARG A 39 7.25 6.11 9.04
N ASN A 40 6.46 5.10 8.74
CA ASN A 40 5.43 4.61 9.66
C ASN A 40 5.56 3.11 9.80
N GLU A 41 5.50 2.64 11.03
CA GLU A 41 5.36 1.21 11.25
C GLU A 41 3.96 0.79 10.87
N ALA A 42 3.89 -0.38 10.25
CA ALA A 42 2.62 -0.90 9.80
C ALA A 42 2.66 -2.42 9.80
N ARG A 43 1.53 -3.01 9.49
CA ARG A 43 1.44 -4.45 9.35
C ARG A 43 0.66 -4.77 8.10
N ILE A 44 1.11 -5.80 7.40
CA ILE A 44 0.39 -6.35 6.27
C ILE A 44 -0.41 -7.53 6.80
N GLU A 45 -1.71 -7.52 6.56
CA GLU A 45 -2.60 -8.57 7.03
C GLU A 45 -3.23 -9.25 5.84
N PHE A 46 -3.19 -10.57 5.84
CA PHE A 46 -3.67 -11.35 4.70
C PHE A 46 -4.07 -12.74 5.16
N THR A 47 -4.83 -13.42 4.32
CA THR A 47 -5.21 -14.79 4.57
C THR A 47 -4.31 -15.68 3.74
N GLU A 48 -3.60 -16.58 4.42
CA GLU A 48 -2.76 -17.54 3.70
C GLU A 48 -3.64 -18.61 3.10
N LYS A 49 -3.18 -19.11 1.96
CA LYS A 49 -3.93 -20.12 1.25
C LYS A 49 -4.18 -21.32 2.15
N GLY A 50 -5.44 -21.74 2.25
CA GLY A 50 -5.78 -22.87 3.08
C GLY A 50 -5.98 -22.55 4.54
N MET A 51 -5.76 -21.33 4.93
CA MET A 51 -5.92 -20.90 6.32
C MET A 51 -7.20 -20.11 6.46
N GLN A 52 -7.77 -20.15 7.65
CA GLN A 52 -9.01 -19.46 7.91
C GLN A 52 -8.82 -18.19 8.74
N HIS A 53 -7.62 -17.89 9.15
CA HIS A 53 -7.35 -16.70 9.95
C HIS A 53 -6.35 -15.82 9.23
N LEU A 54 -6.32 -14.58 9.64
CA LEU A 54 -5.40 -13.61 9.06
C LEU A 54 -4.01 -13.82 9.60
N SER A 55 -3.05 -13.76 8.71
CA SER A 55 -1.66 -13.67 9.08
C SER A 55 -1.25 -12.21 9.08
N SER A 56 -0.26 -11.89 9.87
CA SER A 56 0.18 -10.51 10.02
C SER A 56 1.69 -10.45 9.95
N ARG A 57 2.21 -9.51 9.17
CA ARG A 57 3.66 -9.31 9.04
C ARG A 57 3.98 -7.85 9.21
N ARG A 58 5.03 -7.58 9.93
CA ARG A 58 5.49 -6.20 10.12
C ARG A 58 6.07 -5.64 8.83
N CYS A 59 5.84 -4.36 8.64
CA CYS A 59 6.39 -3.66 7.49
C CYS A 59 6.55 -2.19 7.85
N GLU A 60 7.10 -1.44 6.91
CA GLU A 60 7.31 -0.01 7.10
C GLU A 60 6.84 0.71 5.86
N ILE A 61 6.06 1.76 6.05
CA ILE A 61 5.63 2.58 4.93
C ILE A 61 6.72 3.61 4.66
N ILE A 62 7.18 3.65 3.43
CA ILE A 62 8.31 4.50 3.02
C ILE A 62 7.81 5.73 2.29
N LYS A 63 6.81 5.59 1.45
CA LYS A 63 6.18 6.70 0.75
C LYS A 63 4.69 6.47 0.73
N LEU A 64 3.93 7.56 0.70
CA LEU A 64 2.49 7.45 0.82
C LEU A 64 1.81 8.56 0.04
N SER A 65 0.73 8.21 -0.63
CA SER A 65 -0.19 9.16 -1.21
C SER A 65 -1.60 8.72 -0.85
N ARG A 66 -2.58 9.44 -1.36
CA ARG A 66 -3.97 9.03 -1.12
C ARG A 66 -4.32 7.74 -1.84
N SER A 67 -3.57 7.38 -2.87
CA SER A 67 -3.93 6.24 -3.72
C SER A 67 -2.99 5.07 -3.61
N SER A 68 -1.79 5.25 -3.06
CA SER A 68 -0.79 4.19 -3.10
C SER A 68 0.28 4.39 -2.04
N ALA A 69 1.09 3.35 -1.86
CA ALA A 69 2.18 3.39 -0.89
C ALA A 69 3.35 2.55 -1.38
N LEU A 70 4.55 2.97 -1.01
CA LEU A 70 5.73 2.11 -1.09
C LEU A 70 5.95 1.55 0.30
N ILE A 71 6.12 0.25 0.37
CA ILE A 71 6.17 -0.47 1.64
C ILE A 71 7.43 -1.32 1.68
N GLY A 72 8.20 -1.18 2.75
CA GLY A 72 9.35 -2.02 2.99
C GLY A 72 8.96 -3.25 3.77
N ILE A 73 9.28 -4.40 3.25
CA ILE A 73 8.96 -5.68 3.87
C ILE A 73 10.11 -6.05 4.79
N LEU A 74 9.81 -6.31 6.05
CA LEU A 74 10.84 -6.58 7.04
C LEU A 74 11.18 -8.04 7.18
N THR A 75 10.27 -8.93 6.80
CA THR A 75 10.52 -10.37 6.86
C THR A 75 10.09 -10.98 5.56
N GLN A 76 10.74 -12.10 5.20
CA GLN A 76 10.39 -12.79 3.97
C GLN A 76 9.10 -13.57 4.16
N PHE A 77 8.23 -13.47 3.18
CA PHE A 77 7.01 -14.25 3.13
C PHE A 77 6.43 -14.12 1.73
N GLN A 78 5.47 -14.98 1.43
CA GLN A 78 4.83 -14.94 0.13
C GLN A 78 3.64 -14.01 0.23
N LEU A 79 3.74 -12.86 -0.43
CA LEU A 79 2.72 -11.83 -0.36
C LEU A 79 1.63 -12.10 -1.40
N PRO A 80 0.37 -12.15 -0.98
CA PRO A 80 -0.71 -12.30 -1.95
C PRO A 80 -0.96 -11.03 -2.72
N GLN A 81 -1.73 -11.15 -3.80
CA GLN A 81 -2.06 -10.02 -4.65
C GLN A 81 -2.89 -8.98 -3.90
N ASN A 82 -3.78 -9.45 -3.04
CA ASN A 82 -4.64 -8.58 -2.24
C ASN A 82 -4.30 -8.75 -0.78
N PHE A 83 -4.24 -7.65 -0.07
CA PHE A 83 -3.97 -7.68 1.36
C PHE A 83 -4.50 -6.41 1.99
N TYR A 84 -4.45 -6.37 3.31
CA TYR A 84 -4.82 -5.18 4.06
C TYR A 84 -3.59 -4.58 4.70
N LEU A 85 -3.60 -3.27 4.83
CA LEU A 85 -2.54 -2.55 5.49
C LEU A 85 -3.11 -1.95 6.76
N ASP A 86 -2.45 -2.23 7.87
CA ASP A 86 -2.84 -1.71 9.18
C ASP A 86 -1.75 -0.78 9.66
N ILE A 87 -2.15 0.41 10.08
CA ILE A 87 -1.23 1.40 10.63
C ILE A 87 -1.71 1.71 12.03
N PRO A 88 -1.28 0.92 13.02
CA PRO A 88 -1.88 1.01 14.35
C PRO A 88 -1.79 2.39 14.98
N SER A 89 -0.68 3.09 14.79
CA SER A 89 -0.51 4.40 15.40
C SER A 89 -1.53 5.41 14.90
N ALA A 90 -1.95 5.27 13.67
CA ALA A 90 -2.85 6.25 13.07
C ALA A 90 -4.31 6.03 13.45
N ARG A 91 -4.64 4.82 13.94
CA ARG A 91 -6.00 4.50 14.38
C ARG A 91 -7.03 4.75 13.31
N ILE A 92 -6.76 4.24 12.12
CA ILE A 92 -7.68 4.32 11.01
C ILE A 92 -8.07 2.91 10.62
N PRO A 93 -9.16 2.75 9.87
CA PRO A 93 -9.55 1.40 9.43
C PRO A 93 -8.50 0.77 8.55
N LEU A 94 -8.52 -0.55 8.45
CA LEU A 94 -7.65 -1.27 7.56
C LEU A 94 -7.81 -0.74 6.15
N ILE A 95 -6.69 -0.68 5.44
CA ILE A 95 -6.67 -0.18 4.06
C ILE A 95 -6.54 -1.37 3.13
N GLY A 96 -7.56 -1.57 2.28
CA GLY A 96 -7.47 -2.62 1.27
C GLY A 96 -6.46 -2.25 0.20
N CYS A 97 -5.59 -3.19 -0.12
CA CYS A 97 -4.48 -2.95 -1.03
C CYS A 97 -4.40 -4.00 -2.12
N LEU A 98 -3.89 -3.56 -3.24
CA LEU A 98 -3.60 -4.42 -4.38
C LEU A 98 -2.11 -4.30 -4.67
N LEU A 99 -1.42 -5.42 -4.73
CA LEU A 99 0.01 -5.41 -5.05
C LEU A 99 0.19 -4.99 -6.51
N ARG A 100 0.95 -3.92 -6.70
CA ARG A 100 1.19 -3.39 -8.04
C ARG A 100 2.54 -3.81 -8.59
N ARG A 101 3.55 -3.75 -7.75
CA ARG A 101 4.91 -3.92 -8.26
C ARG A 101 5.82 -4.35 -7.11
N VAL A 102 6.75 -5.21 -7.43
CA VAL A 102 7.79 -5.61 -6.48
C VAL A 102 9.08 -4.98 -6.96
N HIS A 103 9.69 -4.20 -6.08
CA HIS A 103 10.96 -3.56 -6.36
C HIS A 103 12.09 -4.32 -5.69
N ALA A 104 13.31 -3.92 -5.98
CA ALA A 104 14.46 -4.50 -5.30
C ALA A 104 14.45 -4.12 -3.82
N ASN A 105 15.25 -4.83 -3.03
CA ASN A 105 15.47 -4.52 -1.61
C ASN A 105 14.21 -4.66 -0.77
N ASN A 106 13.36 -5.63 -1.15
CA ASN A 106 12.16 -5.94 -0.37
C ASN A 106 11.19 -4.77 -0.26
N ILE A 107 11.11 -3.98 -1.30
CA ILE A 107 10.17 -2.88 -1.35
C ILE A 107 9.08 -3.22 -2.35
N ILE A 108 7.84 -3.01 -1.95
CA ILE A 108 6.71 -3.24 -2.84
C ILE A 108 5.94 -1.95 -3.01
N GLU A 109 5.21 -1.89 -4.11
CA GLU A 109 4.29 -0.79 -4.36
C GLU A 109 2.89 -1.34 -4.31
N ALA A 110 2.05 -0.73 -3.48
CA ALA A 110 0.67 -1.14 -3.32
C ALA A 110 -0.24 -0.02 -3.72
N ARG A 111 -1.34 -0.36 -4.36
CA ARG A 111 -2.38 0.58 -4.68
C ARG A 111 -3.56 0.33 -3.77
N PHE A 112 -4.14 1.41 -3.26
CA PHE A 112 -5.28 1.28 -2.38
C PHE A 112 -6.54 1.03 -3.20
N LEU A 113 -7.44 0.23 -2.66
CA LEU A 113 -8.71 -0.06 -3.32
C LEU A 113 -9.63 1.15 -3.28
N ARG A 114 -9.42 2.03 -2.30
CA ARG A 114 -10.16 3.29 -2.19
C ARG A 114 -9.18 4.37 -1.83
N LEU A 115 -9.45 5.58 -2.30
CA LEU A 115 -8.61 6.71 -1.92
C LEU A 115 -8.72 6.95 -0.43
N LEU A 116 -7.57 7.23 0.19
CA LEU A 116 -7.58 7.69 1.57
C LEU A 116 -8.19 9.08 1.62
N SER A 117 -8.98 9.33 2.64
CA SER A 117 -9.44 10.69 2.87
C SER A 117 -8.22 11.54 3.26
N GLU A 118 -8.33 12.83 3.04
CA GLU A 118 -7.25 13.72 3.47
C GLU A 118 -7.04 13.65 4.96
N ARG A 119 -8.12 13.46 5.70
CA ARG A 119 -8.02 13.34 7.14
C ARG A 119 -7.21 12.11 7.54
N ASN A 120 -7.50 10.96 6.93
CA ASN A 120 -6.76 9.74 7.26
C ASN A 120 -5.32 9.84 6.81
N LEU A 121 -5.08 10.43 5.66
CA LEU A 121 -3.71 10.65 5.20
C LEU A 121 -2.94 11.49 6.21
N ASN A 122 -3.55 12.57 6.67
CA ASN A 122 -2.89 13.43 7.64
C ASN A 122 -2.64 12.70 8.96
N ARG A 123 -3.59 11.86 9.40
CA ARG A 123 -3.37 11.09 10.62
C ARG A 123 -2.14 10.20 10.50
N ILE A 124 -1.94 9.59 9.34
CA ILE A 124 -0.76 8.78 9.14
C ILE A 124 0.50 9.63 9.23
N PHE A 125 0.52 10.77 8.56
CA PHE A 125 1.68 11.64 8.56
C PHE A 125 2.00 12.20 9.93
N VAL A 126 0.99 12.46 10.74
CA VAL A 126 1.20 12.97 12.09
C VAL A 126 2.04 12.01 12.92
N TYR A 127 1.87 10.71 12.71
CA TYR A 127 2.61 9.71 13.46
C TYR A 127 3.85 9.23 12.74
N SER A 128 4.19 9.87 11.62
CA SER A 128 5.40 9.53 10.89
C SER A 128 6.63 10.01 11.66
N THR A 129 7.68 9.19 11.67
CA THR A 129 8.95 9.60 12.26
C THR A 129 9.86 10.26 11.25
N HIS A 130 9.40 10.42 10.01
CA HIS A 130 10.21 11.08 9.00
C HIS A 130 10.26 12.58 9.25
N PRO A 131 11.44 13.20 9.08
CA PRO A 131 11.58 14.64 9.38
C PRO A 131 10.61 15.54 8.65
N ASN A 132 10.14 15.15 7.47
CA ASN A 132 9.22 15.98 6.70
C ASN A 132 7.92 16.23 7.43
N HIS A 133 7.59 15.41 8.41
CA HIS A 133 6.28 15.49 9.07
C HIS A 133 6.39 15.85 10.54
N ARG A 134 7.55 16.28 10.94
CA ARG A 134 7.83 16.54 12.37
C ARG A 134 6.86 17.52 13.01
N ASN A 135 6.37 18.48 12.26
CA ASN A 135 5.56 19.55 12.81
C ASN A 135 4.08 19.40 12.52
N ARG A 136 3.64 18.25 12.02
CA ARG A 136 2.22 18.06 11.73
C ARG A 136 1.44 17.90 13.01
N THR A 137 0.18 18.32 12.96
CA THR A 137 -0.73 18.17 14.08
C THR A 137 -2.01 17.51 13.61
N LEU A 138 -2.71 16.91 14.56
CA LEU A 138 -4.00 16.30 14.25
C LEU A 138 -5.06 17.37 14.08
N ASP A 139 -5.99 17.09 13.16
CA ASP A 139 -7.07 18.02 12.91
C ASP A 139 -8.23 17.86 13.87
N ILE A 140 -8.09 17.00 14.86
CA ILE A 140 -9.18 16.71 15.76
C ILE A 140 -9.57 17.90 16.62
N TYR A 141 -8.72 18.88 16.69
CA TYR A 141 -9.01 20.07 17.50
C TYR A 141 -9.75 21.14 16.73
N ARG A 142 -10.16 20.85 15.52
CA ARG A 142 -10.81 21.81 14.68
C ARG A 142 -12.24 21.52 14.39
#